data_27491cda96f15f00444cbdf6c7dd7940
#
_entry.id   27491cda96f15f00444cbdf6c7dd7940
#
_cell.length_a   1.000
_cell.length_b   1.000
_cell.length_c   1.000
_cell.angle_alpha   90.00
_cell.angle_beta   90.00
_cell.angle_gamma   90.00
#
_symmetry.space_group_name_H-M   'P 1'
#
loop_
_entity.id
_entity.type
_entity.pdbx_description
1 polymer ?
#
loop_
_entity_poly.entity_id
_entity_poly.type
_entity_poly.pdbx_seq_one_letter_code
_entity_poly.pdbx_strand_id
1 'polypeptide(L)'
;DLTEAPSIEIEVSFRIQRMSETPDLASLLAALPEDSPNVGPERLHREGPTTEALHDSHLTSTEWSVEVSYEGVYELDESTLADGSVLDDHFGAMGGWVASTLVKLGDLTFSFLPSNDIDLP
;
A
#
# COMPACT_ATOMS: atom_id res chain seq x y z
N ASP A 1 12.67 27.56 -2.84
CA ASP A 1 14.01 27.95 -3.18
C ASP A 1 14.33 27.58 -4.62
N LEU A 2 14.86 28.52 -5.35
CA LEU A 2 15.17 28.32 -6.77
C LEU A 2 16.32 27.34 -7.01
N THR A 3 17.07 27.04 -5.97
CA THR A 3 18.20 26.12 -6.08
C THR A 3 17.82 24.67 -5.76
N GLU A 4 16.61 24.44 -5.28
CA GLU A 4 16.19 23.09 -4.96
C GLU A 4 15.81 22.31 -6.22
N ALA A 5 16.21 21.05 -6.25
CA ALA A 5 15.80 20.16 -7.33
C ALA A 5 14.32 19.84 -7.21
N PRO A 6 13.61 19.69 -8.32
CA PRO A 6 12.24 19.21 -8.27
C PRO A 6 12.17 17.81 -7.64
N SER A 7 11.10 17.54 -6.94
CA SER A 7 10.91 16.22 -6.33
C SER A 7 9.46 15.79 -6.48
N ILE A 8 9.27 14.48 -6.39
CA ILE A 8 7.94 13.86 -6.40
C ILE A 8 7.81 13.10 -5.09
N GLU A 9 6.74 13.37 -4.36
CA GLU A 9 6.38 12.53 -3.22
C GLU A 9 5.61 11.33 -3.73
N ILE A 10 5.99 10.15 -3.25
CA ILE A 10 5.36 8.90 -3.68
C ILE A 10 4.77 8.24 -2.45
N GLU A 11 3.51 7.86 -2.54
CA GLU A 11 2.84 7.08 -1.52
C GLU A 11 2.16 5.88 -2.16
N VAL A 12 2.38 4.70 -1.60
CA VAL A 12 1.68 3.48 -2.00
C VAL A 12 0.98 2.96 -0.76
N SER A 13 -0.34 2.81 -0.83
CA SER A 13 -1.14 2.33 0.29
C SER A 13 -1.77 0.98 -0.03
N PHE A 14 -1.69 0.08 0.93
CA PHE A 14 -2.40 -1.20 0.88
C PHE A 14 -3.45 -1.17 1.98
N ARG A 15 -4.70 -1.33 1.60
CA ARG A 15 -5.81 -1.28 2.55
C ARG A 15 -6.69 -2.51 2.38
N ILE A 16 -6.94 -3.17 3.51
CA ILE A 16 -7.84 -4.33 3.55
C ILE A 16 -9.04 -3.93 4.39
N GLN A 17 -10.23 -4.09 3.82
CA GLN A 17 -11.47 -3.64 4.42
C GLN A 17 -12.43 -4.80 4.63
N ARG A 18 -13.50 -4.54 5.37
CA ARG A 18 -14.61 -5.47 5.58
C ARG A 18 -14.21 -6.75 6.30
N MET A 19 -13.21 -6.66 7.16
CA MET A 19 -12.82 -7.80 7.96
C MET A 19 -13.77 -7.97 9.14
N SER A 20 -14.11 -9.23 9.44
CA SER A 20 -15.00 -9.55 10.57
C SER A 20 -14.26 -9.58 11.88
N GLU A 21 -12.94 -9.61 11.85
CA GLU A 21 -12.09 -9.60 13.04
C GLU A 21 -10.78 -8.89 12.72
N THR A 22 -10.01 -8.60 13.75
CA THR A 22 -8.71 -7.97 13.57
C THR A 22 -7.76 -8.90 12.80
N PRO A 23 -6.90 -8.35 11.94
CA PRO A 23 -5.96 -9.18 11.20
C PRO A 23 -4.85 -9.72 12.11
N ASP A 24 -4.24 -10.81 11.67
CA ASP A 24 -3.00 -11.28 12.27
C ASP A 24 -1.86 -10.37 11.79
N LEU A 25 -1.45 -9.45 12.65
CA LEU A 25 -0.45 -8.46 12.27
C LEU A 25 0.91 -9.10 11.95
N ALA A 26 1.25 -10.20 12.60
CA ALA A 26 2.52 -10.87 12.32
C ALA A 26 2.57 -11.39 10.87
N SER A 27 1.48 -12.01 10.41
CA SER A 27 1.38 -12.48 9.04
C SER A 27 1.38 -11.33 8.04
N LEU A 28 0.65 -10.26 8.39
CA LEU A 28 0.58 -9.07 7.54
C LEU A 28 1.96 -8.43 7.37
N LEU A 29 2.70 -8.26 8.48
CA LEU A 29 4.02 -7.64 8.44
C LEU A 29 5.06 -8.53 7.76
N ALA A 30 4.86 -9.83 7.76
CA ALA A 30 5.74 -10.72 7.00
C ALA A 30 5.59 -10.51 5.48
N ALA A 31 4.39 -10.11 5.04
CA ALA A 31 4.14 -9.82 3.63
C ALA A 31 4.49 -8.37 3.26
N LEU A 32 4.55 -7.48 4.24
CA LEU A 32 4.76 -6.05 4.05
C LEU A 32 5.98 -5.60 4.85
N PRO A 33 7.20 -5.79 4.31
CA PRO A 33 8.43 -5.46 5.04
C PRO A 33 8.54 -3.97 5.34
N GLU A 34 9.47 -3.64 6.24
CA GLU A 34 9.66 -2.26 6.71
C GLU A 34 10.05 -1.31 5.57
N ASP A 35 10.85 -1.79 4.62
CA ASP A 35 11.26 -1.01 3.47
C ASP A 35 10.86 -1.74 2.20
N SER A 36 10.45 -0.98 1.19
CA SER A 36 10.27 -1.54 -0.14
C SER A 36 11.63 -1.90 -0.74
N PRO A 37 11.68 -2.71 -1.81
CA PRO A 37 12.90 -2.77 -2.62
C PRO A 37 13.15 -1.40 -3.24
N ASN A 38 14.35 -1.21 -3.80
CA ASN A 38 14.63 0.04 -4.51
C ASN A 38 13.69 0.16 -5.70
N VAL A 39 12.93 1.24 -5.72
CA VAL A 39 12.03 1.57 -6.83
C VAL A 39 12.45 2.89 -7.43
N GLY A 40 13.73 3.00 -7.66
CA GLY A 40 14.41 4.19 -8.08
C GLY A 40 15.68 4.32 -7.27
N PRO A 41 16.18 5.53 -7.04
CA PRO A 41 17.40 5.71 -6.25
C PRO A 41 17.18 5.44 -4.77
N GLU A 42 15.95 5.38 -4.30
CA GLU A 42 15.65 5.21 -2.88
C GLU A 42 14.57 4.16 -2.64
N ARG A 43 14.43 3.81 -1.39
CA ARG A 43 13.39 2.90 -0.93
C ARG A 43 12.26 3.70 -0.30
N LEU A 44 11.06 3.14 -0.39
CA LEU A 44 9.92 3.68 0.34
C LEU A 44 9.89 3.06 1.72
N HIS A 45 9.48 3.82 2.72
CA HIS A 45 9.43 3.37 4.11
C HIS A 45 7.99 3.11 4.53
N ARG A 46 7.81 2.03 5.28
CA ARG A 46 6.49 1.64 5.77
C ARG A 46 6.02 2.54 6.89
N GLU A 47 4.78 2.98 6.76
CA GLU A 47 4.04 3.66 7.81
C GLU A 47 2.84 2.79 8.21
N GLY A 48 2.63 2.64 9.50
CA GLY A 48 1.60 1.77 10.02
C GLY A 48 2.16 0.42 10.41
N PRO A 49 1.34 -0.61 10.59
CA PRO A 49 -0.07 -0.68 10.20
C PRO A 49 -0.99 0.12 11.12
N THR A 50 -2.07 0.62 10.53
CA THR A 50 -3.13 1.29 11.26
C THR A 50 -4.39 0.46 11.13
N THR A 51 -4.95 0.04 12.25
CA THR A 51 -6.17 -0.76 12.28
C THR A 51 -7.31 0.11 12.78
N GLU A 52 -8.43 0.05 12.07
CA GLU A 52 -9.62 0.82 12.41
C GLU A 52 -10.82 -0.09 12.57
N ALA A 53 -11.67 0.25 13.52
CA ALA A 53 -12.94 -0.44 13.74
C ALA A 53 -14.07 0.51 13.35
N LEU A 54 -14.97 0.04 12.50
CA LEU A 54 -16.14 0.80 12.11
C LEU A 54 -17.37 0.23 12.79
N HIS A 55 -18.04 1.06 13.57
CA HIS A 55 -19.33 0.74 14.15
C HIS A 55 -20.38 1.62 13.54
N ASP A 56 -21.44 1.01 13.07
CA ASP A 56 -22.59 1.71 12.57
C ASP A 56 -23.81 1.21 13.36
N SER A 57 -24.71 2.10 13.70
CA SER A 57 -25.93 1.73 14.42
C SER A 57 -26.78 0.69 13.69
N HIS A 58 -26.58 0.57 12.39
CA HIS A 58 -27.28 -0.41 11.56
C HIS A 58 -26.53 -1.73 11.43
N LEU A 59 -25.28 -1.81 11.91
CA LEU A 59 -24.49 -3.02 11.84
C LEU A 59 -24.66 -3.86 13.09
N THR A 60 -24.73 -5.16 12.90
CA THR A 60 -24.79 -6.10 14.02
C THR A 60 -23.39 -6.54 14.45
N SER A 61 -22.37 -6.17 13.70
CA SER A 61 -20.99 -6.53 13.97
C SER A 61 -20.06 -5.38 13.59
N THR A 62 -18.86 -5.42 14.15
CA THR A 62 -17.85 -4.43 13.84
C THR A 62 -17.16 -4.81 12.52
N GLU A 63 -16.98 -3.82 11.67
CA GLU A 63 -16.15 -3.98 10.48
C GLU A 63 -14.75 -3.48 10.82
N TRP A 64 -13.75 -4.29 10.51
CA TRP A 64 -12.35 -3.93 10.73
C TRP A 64 -11.67 -3.63 9.40
N SER A 65 -10.75 -2.68 9.43
CA SER A 65 -9.88 -2.40 8.30
C SER A 65 -8.46 -2.18 8.79
N VAL A 66 -7.51 -2.45 7.93
CA VAL A 66 -6.09 -2.18 8.20
C VAL A 66 -5.48 -1.51 6.98
N GLU A 67 -4.63 -0.53 7.24
CA GLU A 67 -3.92 0.18 6.17
C GLU A 67 -2.45 0.20 6.49
N VAL A 68 -1.63 -0.08 5.47
CA VAL A 68 -0.18 0.08 5.52
C VAL A 68 0.21 0.89 4.32
N SER A 69 0.92 1.99 4.52
CA SER A 69 1.41 2.81 3.42
C SER A 69 2.92 2.83 3.40
N TYR A 70 3.44 3.10 2.22
CA TYR A 70 4.88 3.28 1.98
C TYR A 70 5.06 4.65 1.37
N GLU A 71 5.97 5.42 1.94
CA GLU A 71 6.19 6.79 1.52
C GLU A 71 7.66 7.03 1.21
N GLY A 72 7.91 7.90 0.25
CA GLY A 72 9.25 8.32 -0.09
C GLY A 72 9.24 9.53 -0.98
N VAL A 73 10.42 10.10 -1.17
CA VAL A 73 10.61 11.26 -2.04
C VAL A 73 11.57 10.86 -3.16
N TYR A 74 11.19 11.17 -4.37
CA TYR A 74 11.98 10.91 -5.56
C TYR A 74 12.47 12.24 -6.10
N GLU A 75 13.77 12.49 -6.03
CA GLU A 75 14.34 13.72 -6.58
C GLU A 75 14.59 13.57 -8.07
N LEU A 76 14.22 14.59 -8.83
CA LEU A 76 14.40 14.62 -10.27
C LEU A 76 15.66 15.41 -10.61
N ASP A 77 16.73 14.71 -10.97
CA ASP A 77 17.93 15.38 -11.41
C ASP A 77 17.90 15.66 -12.93
N GLU A 78 18.91 16.34 -13.43
CA GLU A 78 18.95 16.70 -14.85
C GLU A 78 18.91 15.48 -15.76
N SER A 79 19.62 14.42 -15.40
CA SER A 79 19.66 13.24 -16.25
C SER A 79 18.31 12.54 -16.30
N THR A 80 17.60 12.51 -15.17
CA THR A 80 16.26 11.94 -15.11
C THR A 80 15.27 12.75 -15.94
N LEU A 81 15.36 14.07 -15.87
CA LEU A 81 14.49 14.95 -16.64
C LEU A 81 14.79 14.88 -18.13
N ALA A 82 16.04 14.64 -18.50
CA ALA A 82 16.44 14.58 -19.90
C ALA A 82 16.07 13.24 -20.55
N ASP A 83 15.97 12.17 -19.78
CA ASP A 83 15.69 10.83 -20.30
C ASP A 83 14.52 10.21 -19.57
N GLY A 84 13.33 10.32 -20.16
CA GLY A 84 12.11 9.78 -19.59
C GLY A 84 12.12 8.26 -19.40
N SER A 85 13.02 7.53 -20.09
CA SER A 85 13.09 6.09 -19.93
C SER A 85 13.57 5.70 -18.53
N VAL A 86 14.33 6.56 -17.87
CA VAL A 86 14.76 6.33 -16.48
C VAL A 86 13.55 6.31 -15.55
N LEU A 87 12.63 7.25 -15.71
CA LEU A 87 11.40 7.29 -14.93
C LEU A 87 10.52 6.08 -15.22
N ASP A 88 10.41 5.69 -16.48
CA ASP A 88 9.62 4.51 -16.85
C ASP A 88 10.17 3.25 -16.19
N ASP A 89 11.48 3.10 -16.13
CA ASP A 89 12.11 1.96 -15.49
C ASP A 89 11.81 1.94 -13.97
N HIS A 90 11.91 3.10 -13.34
CA HIS A 90 11.66 3.19 -11.91
C HIS A 90 10.20 2.92 -11.57
N PHE A 91 9.28 3.50 -12.31
CA PHE A 91 7.85 3.25 -12.06
C PHE A 91 7.43 1.86 -12.48
N GLY A 92 8.08 1.28 -13.47
CA GLY A 92 7.88 -0.12 -13.82
C GLY A 92 8.28 -1.06 -12.69
N ALA A 93 9.43 -0.79 -12.06
CA ALA A 93 9.88 -1.56 -10.91
C ALA A 93 8.92 -1.43 -9.73
N MET A 94 8.40 -0.23 -9.48
CA MET A 94 7.42 0.01 -8.44
C MET A 94 6.13 -0.77 -8.71
N GLY A 95 5.65 -0.73 -9.95
CA GLY A 95 4.46 -1.48 -10.34
C GLY A 95 4.63 -2.98 -10.14
N GLY A 96 5.80 -3.52 -10.49
CA GLY A 96 6.10 -4.92 -10.26
C GLY A 96 6.10 -5.29 -8.78
N TRP A 97 6.66 -4.43 -7.94
CA TRP A 97 6.65 -4.65 -6.50
C TRP A 97 5.23 -4.61 -5.94
N VAL A 98 4.42 -3.65 -6.36
CA VAL A 98 3.02 -3.56 -5.93
C VAL A 98 2.26 -4.82 -6.33
N ALA A 99 2.41 -5.27 -7.57
CA ALA A 99 1.73 -6.48 -8.04
C ALA A 99 2.16 -7.71 -7.24
N SER A 100 3.45 -7.86 -7.00
CA SER A 100 4.00 -8.96 -6.22
C SER A 100 3.47 -8.92 -4.78
N THR A 101 3.37 -7.74 -4.20
CA THR A 101 2.85 -7.56 -2.84
C THR A 101 1.36 -7.92 -2.76
N LEU A 102 0.58 -7.54 -3.76
CA LEU A 102 -0.83 -7.91 -3.81
C LEU A 102 -1.03 -9.42 -3.86
N VAL A 103 -0.17 -10.13 -4.59
CA VAL A 103 -0.21 -11.59 -4.62
C VAL A 103 0.07 -12.16 -3.22
N LYS A 104 1.08 -11.64 -2.54
CA LYS A 104 1.40 -12.09 -1.18
C LYS A 104 0.26 -11.84 -0.21
N LEU A 105 -0.37 -10.66 -0.30
CA LEU A 105 -1.52 -10.35 0.54
C LEU A 105 -2.70 -11.25 0.23
N GLY A 106 -2.90 -11.59 -1.05
CA GLY A 106 -3.95 -12.50 -1.45
C GLY A 106 -3.77 -13.93 -0.95
N ASP A 107 -2.53 -14.31 -0.64
CA ASP A 107 -2.24 -15.63 -0.07
C ASP A 107 -2.47 -15.70 1.44
N LEU A 108 -2.66 -14.56 2.09
CA LEU A 108 -2.98 -14.53 3.51
C LEU A 108 -4.45 -14.86 3.73
N THR A 109 -4.75 -15.44 4.88
CA THR A 109 -6.12 -15.79 5.24
C THR A 109 -6.71 -14.70 6.12
N PHE A 110 -7.75 -14.06 5.63
CA PHE A 110 -8.51 -13.07 6.40
C PHE A 110 -9.96 -13.52 6.48
N SER A 111 -10.62 -13.14 7.57
CA SER A 111 -12.05 -13.35 7.72
C SER A 111 -12.78 -12.07 7.35
N PHE A 112 -13.72 -12.17 6.43
CA PHE A 112 -14.46 -11.01 5.94
C PHE A 112 -15.93 -11.09 6.33
N LEU A 113 -16.54 -9.93 6.41
CA LEU A 113 -17.98 -9.85 6.59
C LEU A 113 -18.69 -10.32 5.33
N PRO A 114 -19.89 -10.90 5.47
CA PRO A 114 -20.65 -11.31 4.30
C PRO A 114 -20.94 -10.13 3.38
N SER A 115 -20.93 -10.40 2.08
CA SER A 115 -21.31 -9.39 1.10
C SER A 115 -22.80 -9.14 1.15
N ASN A 116 -23.19 -7.87 1.09
CA ASN A 116 -24.60 -7.51 1.02
C ASN A 116 -25.10 -7.37 -0.42
N ASP A 117 -24.22 -7.62 -1.39
CA ASP A 117 -24.56 -7.37 -2.79
C ASP A 117 -25.24 -8.54 -3.49
N ILE A 118 -25.23 -9.69 -2.86
CA ILE A 118 -25.61 -10.93 -3.53
C ILE A 118 -26.91 -11.51 -3.04
N ASP A 119 -27.56 -10.86 -2.12
CA ASP A 119 -28.79 -11.39 -1.53
C ASP A 119 -30.02 -11.09 -2.35
N LEU A 120 -29.85 -10.50 -3.49
CA LEU A 120 -30.97 -10.14 -4.33
C LEU A 120 -31.47 -11.34 -5.08
N PRO A 121 -32.71 -11.67 -4.89
CA PRO A 121 -33.32 -12.74 -5.68
C PRO A 121 -33.50 -12.35 -7.12
#